data_af77b32f08898a01f9922baa69cebf94
#
_entry.id   af77b32f08898a01f9922baa69cebf94
#
_cell.length_a   1.000
_cell.length_b   1.000
_cell.length_c   1.000
_cell.angle_alpha   90.00
_cell.angle_beta   90.00
_cell.angle_gamma   90.00
#
_symmetry.space_group_name_H-M   'P 1'
#
loop_
_entity.id
_entity.type
_entity.pdbx_description
1 polymer ?
#
loop_
_entity_poly.entity_id
_entity_poly.type
_entity_poly.pdbx_seq_one_letter_code
_entity_poly.pdbx_strand_id
1 'polypeptide(L)'
;MSRSEPTESFLALLRAAEEGEVEETMAEVIARFETSEDGDGDEADGKAGDSPEKERPGGLGPEGSVQAEAVGMELGGVLCTYNASKARVCHAPDSPSGAGTAKAIVAQLQDESMGIEKMVAVQESLADISGDAATLKTFIADARPAVGGALVMVSEDSELLQALAAELGLDNAHAFEHATGLLLAYPKEGEDGGEWTLIRRLSHE
;
A
#
# COMPACT_ATOMS: atom_id res chain seq x y z
N MET A 1 -1.90 13.34 28.33
CA MET A 1 -0.54 12.84 28.08
C MET A 1 0.02 13.66 26.93
N SER A 2 1.13 14.38 27.15
CA SER A 2 1.77 15.17 26.09
C SER A 2 2.46 14.17 25.15
N ARG A 3 2.00 14.07 23.88
CA ARG A 3 2.72 13.31 22.87
C ARG A 3 4.03 14.02 22.56
N SER A 4 5.13 13.30 22.52
CA SER A 4 6.41 13.82 22.01
C SER A 4 6.23 14.19 20.54
N GLU A 5 6.80 15.31 20.12
CA GLU A 5 6.80 15.67 18.70
C GLU A 5 7.55 14.62 17.88
N PRO A 6 7.11 14.30 16.66
CA PRO A 6 7.83 13.39 15.80
C PRO A 6 9.23 13.97 15.47
N THR A 7 10.23 13.10 15.40
CA THR A 7 11.63 13.51 15.14
C THR A 7 12.16 12.99 13.81
N GLU A 8 11.40 12.15 13.13
CA GLU A 8 11.84 11.42 11.94
C GLU A 8 10.80 11.51 10.82
N SER A 9 11.23 11.28 9.60
CA SER A 9 10.38 10.96 8.45
C SER A 9 10.56 9.49 8.06
N PHE A 10 9.55 8.88 7.43
CA PHE A 10 9.51 7.43 7.23
C PHE A 10 9.39 7.09 5.75
N LEU A 11 10.03 5.97 5.36
CA LEU A 11 9.93 5.34 4.07
C LEU A 11 9.60 3.87 4.26
N ALA A 12 8.50 3.39 3.69
CA ALA A 12 8.18 1.98 3.60
C ALA A 12 8.36 1.50 2.16
N LEU A 13 9.15 0.46 1.96
CA LEU A 13 9.33 -0.25 0.70
C LEU A 13 8.59 -1.58 0.83
N LEU A 14 7.53 -1.79 0.04
CA LEU A 14 6.65 -2.94 0.13
C LEU A 14 6.55 -3.65 -1.21
N ARG A 15 6.65 -4.99 -1.21
CA ARG A 15 6.22 -5.78 -2.35
C ARG A 15 4.71 -5.95 -2.31
N ALA A 16 4.06 -5.81 -3.47
CA ALA A 16 2.65 -6.04 -3.62
C ALA A 16 2.24 -7.44 -3.15
N ALA A 17 1.03 -7.54 -2.61
CA ALA A 17 0.43 -8.81 -2.25
C ALA A 17 0.18 -9.67 -3.49
N GLU A 18 -0.06 -10.96 -3.26
CA GLU A 18 -0.23 -11.92 -4.33
C GLU A 18 -1.43 -11.57 -5.23
N GLU A 19 -1.18 -11.55 -6.54
CA GLU A 19 -2.23 -11.42 -7.53
C GLU A 19 -3.00 -12.76 -7.56
N GLY A 20 -4.27 -12.72 -7.17
CA GLY A 20 -5.13 -13.90 -7.26
C GLY A 20 -5.83 -13.94 -8.60
N GLU A 21 -5.92 -15.11 -9.20
CA GLU A 21 -6.94 -15.34 -10.22
C GLU A 21 -8.30 -15.01 -9.61
N VAL A 22 -9.01 -14.06 -10.21
CA VAL A 22 -10.43 -13.85 -9.91
C VAL A 22 -11.11 -15.09 -10.46
N GLU A 23 -11.28 -16.12 -9.64
CA GLU A 23 -12.21 -17.19 -9.95
C GLU A 23 -13.58 -16.52 -10.08
N GLU A 24 -13.98 -16.21 -11.32
CA GLU A 24 -15.38 -15.92 -11.61
C GLU A 24 -16.18 -17.10 -11.07
N THR A 25 -16.90 -16.90 -9.99
CA THR A 25 -17.73 -17.95 -9.46
C THR A 25 -18.73 -18.34 -10.54
N MET A 26 -19.04 -19.64 -10.66
CA MET A 26 -20.04 -20.13 -11.64
C MET A 26 -21.35 -19.34 -11.54
N ALA A 27 -21.65 -18.74 -10.38
CA ALA A 27 -22.79 -17.86 -10.18
C ALA A 27 -22.64 -16.53 -10.93
N GLU A 28 -21.45 -15.93 -10.97
CA GLU A 28 -21.19 -14.69 -11.72
C GLU A 28 -21.18 -14.94 -13.23
N VAL A 29 -20.65 -16.09 -13.66
CA VAL A 29 -20.70 -16.53 -15.05
C VAL A 29 -22.16 -16.76 -15.49
N ILE A 30 -22.98 -17.45 -14.69
CA ILE A 30 -24.40 -17.70 -14.97
C ILE A 30 -25.18 -16.39 -15.00
N ALA A 31 -24.98 -15.47 -14.06
CA ALA A 31 -25.63 -14.16 -14.04
C ALA A 31 -25.33 -13.34 -15.30
N ARG A 32 -24.12 -13.44 -15.85
CA ARG A 32 -23.74 -12.78 -17.11
C ARG A 32 -24.43 -13.37 -18.33
N PHE A 33 -24.67 -14.68 -18.34
CA PHE A 33 -25.42 -15.36 -19.44
C PHE A 33 -26.93 -15.09 -19.35
N GLU A 34 -27.52 -15.03 -18.15
CA GLU A 34 -28.93 -14.76 -17.96
C GLU A 34 -29.32 -13.32 -18.33
N THR A 35 -28.42 -12.35 -18.23
CA THR A 35 -28.69 -10.95 -18.63
C THR A 35 -28.54 -10.70 -20.14
N SER A 36 -28.03 -11.66 -20.91
CA SER A 36 -27.82 -11.51 -22.36
C SER A 36 -28.97 -12.07 -23.24
N GLU A 37 -29.95 -12.76 -22.67
CA GLU A 37 -31.03 -13.42 -23.49
C GLU A 37 -32.38 -12.71 -23.51
N ASP A 38 -32.61 -11.61 -22.81
CA ASP A 38 -33.87 -10.87 -22.86
C ASP A 38 -33.72 -9.41 -23.30
N GLY A 39 -33.58 -9.25 -24.61
CA GLY A 39 -33.85 -7.99 -25.28
C GLY A 39 -35.24 -8.03 -25.88
N ASP A 40 -36.28 -7.75 -25.11
CA ASP A 40 -37.46 -6.98 -25.52
C ASP A 40 -38.49 -6.94 -24.38
N GLY A 41 -38.94 -5.73 -24.01
CA GLY A 41 -40.28 -5.55 -23.40
C GLY A 41 -40.33 -5.01 -21.99
N ASP A 42 -40.66 -3.73 -21.94
CA ASP A 42 -41.52 -3.05 -20.96
C ASP A 42 -41.10 -2.79 -19.52
N GLU A 43 -41.26 -1.52 -19.19
CA GLU A 43 -41.15 -0.82 -17.94
C GLU A 43 -41.81 -1.57 -16.75
N ALA A 44 -41.04 -1.76 -15.69
CA ALA A 44 -41.58 -1.83 -14.33
C ALA A 44 -40.55 -1.40 -13.29
N ASP A 45 -40.87 -0.28 -12.65
CA ASP A 45 -40.30 0.30 -11.46
C ASP A 45 -40.10 -0.76 -10.35
N GLY A 46 -38.84 -1.14 -10.08
CA GLY A 46 -38.50 -2.13 -9.08
C GLY A 46 -37.19 -1.72 -8.36
N LYS A 47 -37.35 -0.93 -7.31
CA LYS A 47 -36.29 -0.61 -6.34
C LYS A 47 -35.71 -1.89 -5.73
N ALA A 48 -34.69 -2.47 -6.36
CA ALA A 48 -33.89 -3.54 -5.79
C ALA A 48 -32.83 -2.90 -4.89
N GLY A 49 -32.78 -3.36 -3.65
CA GLY A 49 -31.91 -2.85 -2.60
C GLY A 49 -30.44 -2.97 -2.97
N ASP A 50 -29.80 -1.84 -2.91
CA ASP A 50 -28.37 -1.65 -3.01
C ASP A 50 -27.73 -2.26 -1.74
N SER A 51 -27.36 -3.53 -1.81
CA SER A 51 -26.42 -4.10 -0.87
C SER A 51 -25.05 -3.56 -1.25
N PRO A 52 -24.31 -2.90 -0.36
CA PRO A 52 -22.99 -2.42 -0.69
C PRO A 52 -22.12 -3.64 -0.99
N GLU A 53 -21.94 -3.94 -2.26
CA GLU A 53 -20.88 -4.81 -2.74
C GLU A 53 -19.60 -4.22 -2.19
N LYS A 54 -18.97 -4.92 -1.24
CA LYS A 54 -17.63 -4.60 -0.78
C LYS A 54 -16.75 -4.68 -2.01
N GLU A 55 -16.49 -3.54 -2.65
CA GLU A 55 -15.58 -3.44 -3.79
C GLU A 55 -14.28 -4.10 -3.39
N ARG A 56 -14.03 -5.28 -3.93
CA ARG A 56 -12.75 -5.96 -3.76
C ARG A 56 -11.67 -5.06 -4.35
N PRO A 57 -10.55 -4.84 -3.67
CA PRO A 57 -9.43 -4.10 -4.22
C PRO A 57 -9.05 -4.75 -5.56
N GLY A 58 -9.20 -4.03 -6.67
CA GLY A 58 -8.93 -4.58 -7.99
C GLY A 58 -7.53 -5.19 -8.05
N GLY A 59 -7.40 -6.38 -8.62
CA GLY A 59 -6.13 -7.06 -8.83
C GLY A 59 -5.64 -7.98 -7.70
N LEU A 60 -6.27 -8.01 -6.53
CA LEU A 60 -5.91 -8.92 -5.45
C LEU A 60 -6.94 -10.07 -5.34
N GLY A 61 -6.42 -11.30 -5.24
CA GLY A 61 -7.22 -12.44 -4.81
C GLY A 61 -7.60 -12.36 -3.32
N PRO A 62 -8.42 -13.30 -2.83
CA PRO A 62 -8.82 -13.31 -1.43
C PRO A 62 -7.64 -13.37 -0.45
N GLU A 63 -6.63 -14.16 -0.76
CA GLU A 63 -5.41 -14.29 0.03
C GLU A 63 -4.57 -13.01 -0.01
N GLY A 64 -4.34 -12.45 -1.21
CA GLY A 64 -3.62 -11.18 -1.37
C GLY A 64 -4.30 -10.01 -0.64
N SER A 65 -5.63 -9.99 -0.58
CA SER A 65 -6.36 -8.98 0.20
C SER A 65 -6.06 -9.09 1.69
N VAL A 66 -6.07 -10.31 2.25
CA VAL A 66 -5.74 -10.56 3.66
C VAL A 66 -4.28 -10.19 3.96
N GLN A 67 -3.35 -10.56 3.08
CA GLN A 67 -1.94 -10.21 3.20
C GLN A 67 -1.74 -8.68 3.19
N ALA A 68 -2.38 -7.97 2.26
CA ALA A 68 -2.28 -6.51 2.16
C ALA A 68 -2.88 -5.80 3.37
N GLU A 69 -3.99 -6.28 3.91
CA GLU A 69 -4.59 -5.77 5.13
C GLU A 69 -3.66 -5.98 6.33
N ALA A 70 -3.09 -7.17 6.48
CA ALA A 70 -2.19 -7.51 7.59
C ALA A 70 -0.94 -6.62 7.61
N VAL A 71 -0.26 -6.47 6.46
CA VAL A 71 0.91 -5.59 6.37
C VAL A 71 0.54 -4.12 6.59
N GLY A 72 -0.64 -3.69 6.13
CA GLY A 72 -1.18 -2.35 6.38
C GLY A 72 -1.41 -2.08 7.87
N MET A 73 -1.97 -3.04 8.60
CA MET A 73 -2.16 -2.97 10.05
C MET A 73 -0.82 -2.90 10.80
N GLU A 74 0.15 -3.74 10.44
CA GLU A 74 1.48 -3.71 11.04
C GLU A 74 2.15 -2.36 10.81
N LEU A 75 2.16 -1.87 9.55
CA LEU A 75 2.70 -0.57 9.20
C LEU A 75 2.05 0.55 10.00
N GLY A 76 0.73 0.57 10.08
CA GLY A 76 -0.05 1.55 10.85
C GLY A 76 0.33 1.56 12.32
N GLY A 77 0.43 0.39 12.95
CA GLY A 77 0.82 0.24 14.34
C GLY A 77 2.22 0.80 14.62
N VAL A 78 3.19 0.53 13.75
CA VAL A 78 4.55 1.06 13.88
C VAL A 78 4.57 2.58 13.67
N LEU A 79 3.97 3.09 12.60
CA LEU A 79 3.91 4.53 12.32
C LEU A 79 3.23 5.31 13.45
N CYS A 80 2.20 4.75 14.06
CA CYS A 80 1.56 5.33 15.24
C CYS A 80 2.51 5.42 16.43
N THR A 81 3.31 4.39 16.68
CA THR A 81 4.31 4.37 17.76
C THR A 81 5.31 5.54 17.62
N TYR A 82 5.62 5.92 16.39
CA TYR A 82 6.50 7.05 16.06
C TYR A 82 5.76 8.39 15.87
N ASN A 83 4.47 8.45 16.19
CA ASN A 83 3.62 9.65 16.04
C ASN A 83 3.54 10.18 14.59
N ALA A 84 3.65 9.32 13.59
CA ALA A 84 3.39 9.69 12.22
C ALA A 84 1.89 10.04 12.04
N SER A 85 1.61 11.11 11.32
CA SER A 85 0.24 11.63 11.15
C SER A 85 -0.20 11.69 9.69
N LYS A 86 0.72 11.51 8.75
CA LYS A 86 0.47 11.59 7.32
C LYS A 86 1.20 10.48 6.59
N ALA A 87 0.54 9.88 5.60
CA ALA A 87 1.15 8.89 4.72
C ALA A 87 0.74 9.16 3.26
N ARG A 88 1.70 9.03 2.36
CA ARG A 88 1.51 9.02 0.92
C ARG A 88 1.85 7.62 0.44
N VAL A 89 0.85 6.91 -0.10
CA VAL A 89 0.99 5.53 -0.55
C VAL A 89 1.03 5.51 -2.07
N CYS A 90 2.15 5.10 -2.62
CA CYS A 90 2.43 5.17 -4.04
C CYS A 90 2.57 3.78 -4.65
N HIS A 91 2.09 3.61 -5.89
CA HIS A 91 2.24 2.39 -6.67
C HIS A 91 2.48 2.70 -8.15
N ALA A 92 2.99 1.73 -8.93
CA ALA A 92 3.14 1.86 -10.36
C ALA A 92 1.77 1.98 -11.06
N PRO A 93 1.64 2.77 -12.15
CA PRO A 93 0.35 3.01 -12.82
C PRO A 93 -0.24 1.73 -13.42
N ASP A 94 0.59 0.84 -13.95
CA ASP A 94 0.18 -0.38 -14.64
C ASP A 94 0.33 -1.64 -13.75
N SER A 95 0.15 -1.49 -12.45
CA SER A 95 0.28 -2.56 -11.44
C SER A 95 -1.05 -2.76 -10.72
N PRO A 96 -1.92 -3.69 -11.18
CA PRO A 96 -3.20 -3.96 -10.51
C PRO A 96 -3.03 -4.46 -9.07
N SER A 97 -2.09 -5.39 -8.82
CA SER A 97 -1.80 -5.87 -7.47
C SER A 97 -1.16 -4.78 -6.61
N GLY A 98 -0.30 -3.94 -7.18
CA GLY A 98 0.25 -2.76 -6.52
C GLY A 98 -0.84 -1.76 -6.12
N ALA A 99 -1.76 -1.46 -7.02
CA ALA A 99 -2.90 -0.58 -6.75
C ALA A 99 -3.84 -1.16 -5.68
N GLY A 100 -4.16 -2.45 -5.76
CA GLY A 100 -4.97 -3.16 -4.78
C GLY A 100 -4.33 -3.16 -3.39
N THR A 101 -3.03 -3.48 -3.32
CA THR A 101 -2.25 -3.45 -2.07
C THR A 101 -2.22 -2.03 -1.49
N ALA A 102 -1.95 -1.02 -2.30
CA ALA A 102 -1.92 0.37 -1.86
C ALA A 102 -3.30 0.82 -1.32
N LYS A 103 -4.40 0.44 -1.98
CA LYS A 103 -5.77 0.72 -1.51
C LYS A 103 -6.04 0.07 -0.15
N ALA A 104 -5.66 -1.20 0.04
CA ALA A 104 -5.81 -1.91 1.30
C ALA A 104 -5.01 -1.23 2.43
N ILE A 105 -3.75 -0.86 2.17
CA ILE A 105 -2.90 -0.15 3.13
C ILE A 105 -3.54 1.19 3.53
N VAL A 106 -4.01 1.99 2.57
CA VAL A 106 -4.68 3.27 2.86
C VAL A 106 -5.89 3.06 3.76
N ALA A 107 -6.71 2.03 3.51
CA ALA A 107 -7.86 1.71 4.34
C ALA A 107 -7.45 1.39 5.78
N GLN A 108 -6.40 0.60 5.98
CA GLN A 108 -5.89 0.26 7.31
C GLN A 108 -5.30 1.47 8.04
N LEU A 109 -4.55 2.33 7.34
CA LEU A 109 -3.99 3.55 7.93
C LEU A 109 -5.06 4.56 8.35
N GLN A 110 -6.25 4.48 7.78
CA GLN A 110 -7.40 5.34 8.09
C GLN A 110 -8.39 4.72 9.07
N ASP A 111 -8.18 3.46 9.48
CA ASP A 111 -9.09 2.75 10.39
C ASP A 111 -8.99 3.30 11.81
N GLU A 112 -10.09 3.89 12.28
CA GLU A 112 -10.21 4.45 13.63
C GLU A 112 -10.21 3.39 14.73
N SER A 113 -10.52 2.12 14.41
CA SER A 113 -10.56 1.01 15.38
C SER A 113 -9.20 0.69 15.98
N MET A 114 -8.11 1.06 15.31
CA MET A 114 -6.74 0.84 15.77
C MET A 114 -6.29 1.79 16.89
N GLY A 115 -7.14 2.70 17.35
CA GLY A 115 -6.81 3.67 18.40
C GLY A 115 -5.78 4.72 17.98
N ILE A 116 -5.51 4.81 16.69
CA ILE A 116 -4.65 5.79 16.06
C ILE A 116 -5.47 7.05 15.83
N GLU A 117 -4.96 8.22 16.18
CA GLU A 117 -5.54 9.47 15.67
C GLU A 117 -5.51 9.39 14.14
N LYS A 118 -6.62 9.73 13.52
CA LYS A 118 -6.88 9.63 12.09
C LYS A 118 -5.66 10.04 11.27
N MET A 119 -4.97 9.05 10.69
CA MET A 119 -3.86 9.30 9.78
C MET A 119 -4.41 9.83 8.46
N VAL A 120 -3.83 10.88 7.93
CA VAL A 120 -4.16 11.37 6.59
C VAL A 120 -3.35 10.52 5.61
N ALA A 121 -3.98 9.53 4.98
CA ALA A 121 -3.37 8.68 3.98
C ALA A 121 -3.97 8.97 2.59
N VAL A 122 -3.11 9.07 1.58
CA VAL A 122 -3.49 9.34 0.19
C VAL A 122 -2.82 8.31 -0.71
N GLN A 123 -3.61 7.67 -1.57
CA GLN A 123 -3.10 6.76 -2.60
C GLN A 123 -2.81 7.52 -3.88
N GLU A 124 -1.64 7.25 -4.48
CA GLU A 124 -1.23 7.86 -5.74
C GLU A 124 -0.61 6.82 -6.68
N SER A 125 -0.90 6.98 -7.99
CA SER A 125 -0.25 6.19 -9.04
C SER A 125 0.85 7.04 -9.67
N LEU A 126 2.10 6.55 -9.63
CA LEU A 126 3.28 7.30 -10.05
C LEU A 126 4.12 6.51 -11.05
N ALA A 127 4.40 7.11 -12.21
CA ALA A 127 5.26 6.52 -13.23
C ALA A 127 6.68 6.25 -12.73
N ASP A 128 7.17 7.04 -11.76
CA ASP A 128 8.50 6.87 -11.18
C ASP A 128 8.73 5.52 -10.48
N ILE A 129 7.65 4.87 -10.01
CA ILE A 129 7.76 3.55 -9.37
C ILE A 129 8.02 2.43 -10.38
N SER A 130 7.74 2.63 -11.65
CA SER A 130 8.09 1.68 -12.72
C SER A 130 9.49 1.91 -13.31
N GLY A 131 10.25 2.86 -12.76
CA GLY A 131 11.61 3.18 -13.19
C GLY A 131 12.68 2.23 -12.64
N ASP A 132 13.92 2.60 -12.87
CA ASP A 132 15.08 1.94 -12.25
C ASP A 132 15.34 2.44 -10.81
N ALA A 133 16.20 1.73 -10.07
CA ALA A 133 16.52 2.06 -8.68
C ALA A 133 17.11 3.47 -8.49
N ALA A 134 17.90 3.96 -9.45
CA ALA A 134 18.51 5.30 -9.38
C ALA A 134 17.45 6.41 -9.55
N THR A 135 16.50 6.21 -10.46
CA THR A 135 15.34 7.09 -10.64
C THR A 135 14.48 7.12 -9.38
N LEU A 136 14.21 5.95 -8.80
CA LEU A 136 13.44 5.87 -7.55
C LEU A 136 14.16 6.51 -6.37
N LYS A 137 15.48 6.34 -6.25
CA LYS A 137 16.27 7.02 -5.21
C LYS A 137 16.18 8.54 -5.33
N THR A 138 16.23 9.07 -6.56
CA THR A 138 16.05 10.50 -6.82
C THR A 138 14.63 10.94 -6.44
N PHE A 139 13.61 10.18 -6.85
CA PHE A 139 12.23 10.45 -6.46
C PHE A 139 12.04 10.46 -4.94
N ILE A 140 12.62 9.50 -4.21
CA ILE A 140 12.54 9.44 -2.73
C ILE A 140 13.20 10.67 -2.12
N ALA A 141 14.34 11.12 -2.64
CA ALA A 141 15.01 12.31 -2.15
C ALA A 141 14.18 13.58 -2.34
N ASP A 142 13.53 13.72 -3.51
CA ASP A 142 12.70 14.87 -3.84
C ASP A 142 11.33 14.83 -3.14
N ALA A 143 10.75 13.63 -3.01
CA ALA A 143 9.44 13.41 -2.40
C ALA A 143 9.50 13.12 -0.89
N ARG A 144 10.69 13.27 -0.29
CA ARG A 144 10.90 12.99 1.13
C ARG A 144 9.84 13.71 1.99
N PRO A 145 9.07 12.98 2.79
CA PRO A 145 8.04 13.59 3.61
C PRO A 145 8.66 14.49 4.69
N ALA A 146 7.92 15.49 5.11
CA ALA A 146 8.27 16.26 6.30
C ALA A 146 8.32 15.34 7.53
N VAL A 147 8.99 15.79 8.57
CA VAL A 147 9.03 15.08 9.87
C VAL A 147 7.61 14.73 10.34
N GLY A 148 7.41 13.49 10.75
CA GLY A 148 6.11 12.94 11.09
C GLY A 148 5.26 12.51 9.89
N GLY A 149 5.84 12.51 8.68
CA GLY A 149 5.22 11.95 7.48
C GLY A 149 5.85 10.64 7.04
N ALA A 150 5.11 9.83 6.29
CA ALA A 150 5.56 8.59 5.69
C ALA A 150 5.35 8.60 4.18
N LEU A 151 6.32 8.08 3.43
CA LEU A 151 6.20 7.70 2.04
C LEU A 151 6.18 6.16 1.99
N VAL A 152 5.13 5.60 1.42
CA VAL A 152 4.96 4.16 1.25
C VAL A 152 5.00 3.85 -0.24
N MET A 153 5.92 3.01 -0.65
CA MET A 153 6.10 2.61 -2.06
C MET A 153 5.76 1.14 -2.20
N VAL A 154 4.80 0.83 -3.06
CA VAL A 154 4.34 -0.53 -3.36
C VAL A 154 4.73 -0.89 -4.78
N SER A 155 5.51 -1.96 -4.94
CA SER A 155 5.97 -2.47 -6.23
C SER A 155 5.76 -3.99 -6.33
N GLU A 156 5.47 -4.49 -7.51
CA GLU A 156 5.45 -5.92 -7.82
C GLU A 156 6.87 -6.49 -8.02
N ASP A 157 7.80 -5.62 -8.41
CA ASP A 157 9.16 -5.99 -8.77
C ASP A 157 10.06 -6.08 -7.54
N SER A 158 10.32 -7.32 -7.11
CA SER A 158 11.20 -7.60 -5.98
C SER A 158 12.67 -7.26 -6.25
N GLU A 159 13.13 -7.37 -7.51
CA GLU A 159 14.52 -7.06 -7.88
C GLU A 159 14.74 -5.54 -7.81
N LEU A 160 13.77 -4.76 -8.27
CA LEU A 160 13.77 -3.31 -8.16
C LEU A 160 13.82 -2.87 -6.69
N LEU A 161 12.99 -3.47 -5.81
CA LEU A 161 13.00 -3.16 -4.38
C LEU A 161 14.32 -3.52 -3.70
N GLN A 162 14.94 -4.65 -4.09
CA GLN A 162 16.26 -5.04 -3.60
C GLN A 162 17.35 -4.07 -4.05
N ALA A 163 17.34 -3.69 -5.33
CA ALA A 163 18.29 -2.72 -5.87
C ALA A 163 18.14 -1.36 -5.19
N LEU A 164 16.90 -0.92 -4.95
CA LEU A 164 16.62 0.32 -4.25
C LEU A 164 17.08 0.29 -2.79
N ALA A 165 16.87 -0.82 -2.08
CA ALA A 165 17.35 -0.98 -0.71
C ALA A 165 18.88 -0.88 -0.65
N ALA A 166 19.60 -1.48 -1.61
CA ALA A 166 21.05 -1.38 -1.72
C ALA A 166 21.50 0.07 -2.01
N GLU A 167 20.80 0.80 -2.89
CA GLU A 167 21.07 2.21 -3.20
C GLU A 167 20.83 3.14 -1.99
N LEU A 168 19.97 2.75 -1.06
CA LEU A 168 19.73 3.44 0.20
C LEU A 168 20.72 3.06 1.31
N GLY A 169 21.72 2.23 1.00
CA GLY A 169 22.79 1.85 1.95
C GLY A 169 22.41 0.70 2.88
N LEU A 170 21.34 -0.04 2.58
CA LEU A 170 20.96 -1.22 3.36
C LEU A 170 21.76 -2.42 2.89
N ASP A 171 22.82 -2.75 3.63
CA ASP A 171 23.62 -3.95 3.39
C ASP A 171 22.80 -5.21 3.68
N ASN A 172 22.86 -6.17 2.75
CA ASN A 172 22.17 -7.44 2.68
C ASN A 172 20.75 -7.37 2.11
N ALA A 173 20.72 -7.75 0.83
CA ALA A 173 19.50 -7.95 0.07
C ALA A 173 18.50 -8.82 0.84
N HIS A 174 17.50 -8.16 1.38
CA HIS A 174 16.36 -8.86 1.93
C HIS A 174 15.50 -9.33 0.76
N ALA A 175 15.20 -10.61 0.71
CA ALA A 175 14.20 -11.09 -0.22
C ALA A 175 12.87 -10.37 0.10
N PHE A 176 12.28 -9.73 -0.92
CA PHE A 176 10.95 -9.18 -0.82
C PHE A 176 9.97 -10.27 -1.30
N GLU A 177 9.33 -10.93 -0.37
CA GLU A 177 8.21 -11.84 -0.63
C GLU A 177 6.91 -11.04 -0.79
N HIS A 178 5.84 -11.68 -1.27
CA HIS A 178 4.54 -11.02 -1.40
C HIS A 178 4.09 -10.42 -0.06
N ALA A 179 3.57 -9.21 -0.10
CA ALA A 179 3.14 -8.46 1.09
C ALA A 179 4.18 -8.42 2.22
N THR A 180 5.46 -8.30 1.86
CA THR A 180 6.53 -8.02 2.81
C THR A 180 7.28 -6.75 2.44
N GLY A 181 8.04 -6.20 3.39
CA GLY A 181 8.77 -4.98 3.11
C GLY A 181 9.70 -4.51 4.22
N LEU A 182 10.18 -3.31 4.04
CA LEU A 182 11.09 -2.62 4.97
C LEU A 182 10.50 -1.26 5.35
N LEU A 183 10.53 -0.95 6.64
CA LEU A 183 10.25 0.40 7.14
C LEU A 183 11.56 1.04 7.59
N LEU A 184 11.83 2.21 7.04
CA LEU A 184 13.04 3.00 7.28
C LEU A 184 12.67 4.32 7.92
N ALA A 185 13.57 4.85 8.74
CA ALA A 185 13.51 6.22 9.24
C ALA A 185 14.66 7.06 8.69
N TYR A 186 14.38 8.34 8.52
CA TYR A 186 15.36 9.36 8.21
C TYR A 186 15.34 10.41 9.32
N PRO A 187 16.48 10.71 9.94
CA PRO A 187 16.55 11.65 11.05
C PRO A 187 16.21 13.08 10.60
N LYS A 188 15.77 13.90 11.54
CA LYS A 188 15.49 15.32 11.30
C LYS A 188 16.75 16.04 10.78
N GLU A 189 16.55 16.91 9.79
CA GLU A 189 17.65 17.76 9.28
C GLU A 189 18.36 18.52 10.40
N GLY A 190 19.69 18.34 10.46
CA GLY A 190 20.54 18.99 11.46
C GLY A 190 21.47 18.04 12.22
N GLU A 191 21.24 16.74 12.16
CA GLU A 191 22.19 15.72 12.57
C GLU A 191 22.98 15.28 11.33
N ASP A 192 24.31 15.34 11.43
CA ASP A 192 25.27 15.20 10.33
C ASP A 192 24.93 14.06 9.36
N GLY A 193 24.60 14.42 8.10
CA GLY A 193 24.58 13.49 6.97
C GLY A 193 23.60 12.32 7.13
N GLY A 194 22.34 12.61 7.45
CA GLY A 194 21.34 11.58 7.75
C GLY A 194 21.23 10.51 6.66
N GLU A 195 21.40 9.27 7.06
CA GLU A 195 21.18 8.09 6.23
C GLU A 195 19.86 7.42 6.63
N TRP A 196 19.27 6.69 5.70
CA TRP A 196 18.10 5.87 5.99
C TRP A 196 18.49 4.72 6.92
N THR A 197 17.77 4.57 8.01
CA THR A 197 18.00 3.51 9.00
C THR A 197 16.84 2.55 9.02
N LEU A 198 17.11 1.25 8.94
CA LEU A 198 16.08 0.23 9.03
C LEU A 198 15.49 0.21 10.45
N ILE A 199 14.17 0.44 10.55
CA ILE A 199 13.41 0.31 11.79
C ILE A 199 12.89 -1.10 11.94
N ARG A 200 12.23 -1.62 10.89
CA ARG A 200 11.50 -2.87 10.97
C ARG A 200 11.37 -3.54 9.60
N ARG A 201 11.33 -4.86 9.63
CA ARG A 201 10.80 -5.65 8.51
C ARG A 201 9.31 -5.80 8.72
N LEU A 202 8.56 -5.58 7.66
CA LEU A 202 7.11 -5.72 7.63
C LEU A 202 6.76 -7.07 7.01
N SER A 203 5.81 -7.78 7.59
CA SER A 203 5.31 -9.06 7.08
C SER A 203 3.83 -9.21 7.38
N HIS A 204 3.18 -10.15 6.69
CA HIS A 204 1.79 -10.50 6.93
C HIS A 204 1.62 -11.70 7.89
N GLU A 205 2.73 -12.22 8.47
CA GLU A 205 2.76 -13.33 9.43
C GLU A 205 2.54 -12.87 10.87
#